data_bdc597c174e3f2080d712d31764c2b11
#
_entry.id   bdc597c174e3f2080d712d31764c2b11
#
_cell.length_a   1.000
_cell.length_b   1.000
_cell.length_c   1.000
_cell.angle_alpha   90.00
_cell.angle_beta   90.00
_cell.angle_gamma   90.00
#
_symmetry.space_group_name_H-M   'P 1'
#
loop_
_entity.id
_entity.type
_entity.pdbx_description
1 polymer ?
#
loop_
_entity_poly.entity_id
_entity_poly.type
_entity_poly.pdbx_seq_one_letter_code
_entity_poly.pdbx_strand_id
1 'polypeptide(L)'
;MTNINPRGIFENCNNLSQQVTMGVTRGMSKMATLGYLSASFTADAQSDVDFLAYHPVTGEVEKVQCKTTTYKRDSNYITALKSGGKGKGNRKVAKDFDLLYVLDADNNEYIIDYNKIKNRTTQITLSEDDKVN
;
A
#
# COMPACT_ATOMS: atom_id res chain seq x y z
N MET A 1 -14.07 -17.65 24.31
CA MET A 1 -14.31 -17.02 23.02
C MET A 1 -13.20 -16.01 22.72
N THR A 2 -12.57 -16.19 21.61
CA THR A 2 -11.51 -15.30 21.20
C THR A 2 -12.08 -13.99 20.65
N ASN A 3 -11.59 -12.88 21.18
CA ASN A 3 -11.92 -11.59 20.60
C ASN A 3 -11.20 -11.47 19.26
N ILE A 4 -11.98 -11.37 18.20
CA ILE A 4 -11.42 -11.09 16.89
C ILE A 4 -11.16 -9.59 16.84
N ASN A 5 -9.89 -9.21 16.73
CA ASN A 5 -9.53 -7.83 16.54
C ASN A 5 -9.47 -7.55 15.03
N PRO A 6 -10.47 -6.84 14.46
CA PRO A 6 -10.50 -6.59 13.02
C PRO A 6 -9.36 -5.69 12.54
N ARG A 7 -8.71 -4.97 13.46
CA ARG A 7 -7.58 -4.12 13.12
C ARG A 7 -6.25 -4.86 13.09
N GLY A 8 -6.19 -6.07 13.68
CA GLY A 8 -4.98 -6.91 13.67
C GLY A 8 -3.73 -6.16 14.06
N ILE A 9 -2.74 -6.12 13.17
CA ILE A 9 -1.46 -5.46 13.44
C ILE A 9 -1.58 -3.94 13.59
N PHE A 10 -2.72 -3.35 13.24
CA PHE A 10 -2.95 -1.90 13.36
C PHE A 10 -3.64 -1.53 14.68
N GLU A 11 -3.85 -2.48 15.59
CA GLU A 11 -4.61 -2.24 16.82
C GLU A 11 -4.01 -1.13 17.70
N ASN A 12 -2.70 -0.97 17.68
CA ASN A 12 -2.01 0.04 18.45
C ASN A 12 -1.89 1.40 17.78
N CYS A 13 -2.40 1.52 16.54
CA CYS A 13 -2.43 2.80 15.85
C CYS A 13 -3.59 3.62 16.39
N ASN A 14 -3.30 4.80 16.91
CA ASN A 14 -4.30 5.68 17.50
C ASN A 14 -5.14 6.43 16.48
N ASN A 15 -4.61 6.56 15.26
CA ASN A 15 -5.30 7.26 14.18
C ASN A 15 -4.84 6.75 12.82
N LEU A 16 -5.52 7.21 11.78
CA LEU A 16 -5.21 6.80 10.41
C LEU A 16 -3.80 7.20 9.98
N SER A 17 -3.32 8.33 10.45
CA SER A 17 -1.97 8.80 10.11
C SER A 17 -0.89 7.82 10.56
N GLN A 18 -1.02 7.26 11.76
CA GLN A 18 -0.08 6.25 12.25
C GLN A 18 -0.17 4.97 11.43
N GLN A 19 -1.37 4.57 11.05
CA GLN A 19 -1.55 3.39 10.20
C GLN A 19 -0.90 3.59 8.82
N VAL A 20 -1.07 4.76 8.22
CA VAL A 20 -0.42 5.11 6.95
C VAL A 20 1.10 5.06 7.09
N THR A 21 1.63 5.65 8.15
CA THR A 21 3.09 5.63 8.41
C THR A 21 3.60 4.19 8.51
N MET A 22 2.88 3.33 9.20
CA MET A 22 3.24 1.92 9.31
C MET A 22 3.30 1.25 7.95
N GLY A 23 2.31 1.52 7.08
CA GLY A 23 2.28 0.99 5.73
C GLY A 23 3.47 1.42 4.90
N VAL A 24 3.80 2.71 4.94
CA VAL A 24 4.95 3.23 4.19
C VAL A 24 6.27 2.65 4.70
N THR A 25 6.44 2.60 6.01
CA THR A 25 7.65 2.05 6.64
C THR A 25 7.83 0.58 6.28
N ARG A 26 6.76 -0.20 6.35
CA ARG A 26 6.80 -1.61 6.00
C ARG A 26 7.07 -1.81 4.50
N GLY A 27 6.52 -0.94 3.64
CA GLY A 27 6.79 -0.97 2.21
C GLY A 27 8.25 -0.73 1.90
N MET A 28 8.85 0.28 2.53
CA MET A 28 10.29 0.56 2.36
C MET A 28 11.14 -0.61 2.84
N SER A 29 10.78 -1.20 3.97
CA SER A 29 11.47 -2.37 4.51
C SER A 29 11.39 -3.57 3.57
N LYS A 30 10.21 -3.81 2.98
CA LYS A 30 10.02 -4.90 2.01
C LYS A 30 10.88 -4.68 0.78
N MET A 31 10.88 -3.46 0.23
CA MET A 31 11.70 -3.16 -0.94
C MET A 31 13.20 -3.34 -0.62
N ALA A 32 13.62 -3.03 0.60
CA ALA A 32 15.00 -3.28 1.03
C ALA A 32 15.35 -4.77 0.98
N THR A 33 14.45 -5.65 1.38
CA THR A 33 14.69 -7.10 1.28
C THR A 33 14.83 -7.58 -0.15
N LEU A 34 14.29 -6.82 -1.11
CA LEU A 34 14.37 -7.12 -2.53
C LEU A 34 15.57 -6.43 -3.21
N GLY A 35 16.42 -5.77 -2.43
CA GLY A 35 17.65 -5.14 -2.92
C GLY A 35 17.52 -3.67 -3.28
N TYR A 36 16.44 -3.01 -2.93
CA TYR A 36 16.21 -1.60 -3.27
C TYR A 36 16.59 -0.68 -2.12
N LEU A 37 17.14 0.48 -2.49
CA LEU A 37 17.30 1.61 -1.59
C LEU A 37 16.07 2.50 -1.77
N SER A 38 15.57 3.08 -0.68
CA SER A 38 14.33 3.88 -0.74
C SER A 38 14.59 5.33 -0.36
N ALA A 39 13.90 6.24 -1.05
CA ALA A 39 13.90 7.66 -0.73
C ALA A 39 12.44 8.12 -0.63
N SER A 40 12.09 8.69 0.52
CA SER A 40 10.73 9.18 0.75
C SER A 40 10.60 10.65 0.40
N PHE A 41 9.38 11.04 0.02
CA PHE A 41 9.05 12.43 -0.23
C PHE A 41 8.51 13.06 1.05
N THR A 42 9.06 14.22 1.40
CA THR A 42 8.55 14.98 2.54
C THR A 42 7.81 16.25 2.10
N ALA A 43 7.95 16.63 0.85
CA ALA A 43 7.51 17.93 0.36
C ALA A 43 6.11 17.93 -0.26
N ASP A 44 5.56 16.79 -0.66
CA ASP A 44 4.26 16.73 -1.32
C ASP A 44 3.41 15.57 -0.77
N ALA A 45 2.57 15.89 0.21
CA ALA A 45 1.65 14.94 0.81
C ALA A 45 0.49 14.57 -0.11
N GLN A 46 0.34 15.23 -1.25
CA GLN A 46 -0.70 14.96 -2.23
C GLN A 46 -0.25 14.00 -3.32
N SER A 47 1.03 13.64 -3.33
CA SER A 47 1.57 12.74 -4.33
C SER A 47 0.98 11.33 -4.20
N ASP A 48 0.71 10.70 -5.33
CA ASP A 48 0.32 9.29 -5.37
C ASP A 48 1.52 8.36 -5.13
N VAL A 49 2.72 8.91 -5.07
CA VAL A 49 3.95 8.16 -4.81
C VAL A 49 4.38 8.40 -3.37
N ASP A 50 4.47 7.34 -2.59
CA ASP A 50 4.88 7.43 -1.19
C ASP A 50 6.40 7.39 -1.05
N PHE A 51 7.08 6.64 -1.91
CA PHE A 51 8.54 6.66 -1.95
C PHE A 51 9.05 6.16 -3.30
N LEU A 52 10.32 6.48 -3.59
CA LEU A 52 11.04 5.91 -4.73
C LEU A 52 11.91 4.76 -4.24
N ALA A 53 11.96 3.69 -5.01
CA ALA A 53 12.82 2.55 -4.75
C ALA A 53 13.82 2.44 -5.90
N TYR A 54 15.12 2.44 -5.58
CA TYR A 54 16.21 2.35 -6.54
C TYR A 54 16.99 1.07 -6.33
N HIS A 55 17.15 0.28 -7.39
CA HIS A 55 17.93 -0.94 -7.33
C HIS A 55 19.37 -0.65 -7.82
N PRO A 56 20.38 -0.64 -6.93
CA PRO A 56 21.71 -0.21 -7.33
C PRO A 56 22.42 -1.17 -8.29
N VAL A 57 21.98 -2.42 -8.37
CA VAL A 57 22.57 -3.40 -9.28
C VAL A 57 21.99 -3.28 -10.67
N THR A 58 20.66 -3.19 -10.78
CA THR A 58 19.97 -3.15 -12.08
C THR A 58 19.78 -1.73 -12.60
N GLY A 59 19.85 -0.72 -11.74
CA GLY A 59 19.55 0.67 -12.09
C GLY A 59 18.05 0.99 -12.18
N GLU A 60 17.18 0.03 -11.88
CA GLU A 60 15.74 0.24 -11.93
C GLU A 60 15.30 1.22 -10.85
N VAL A 61 14.36 2.09 -11.22
CA VAL A 61 13.69 3.01 -10.29
C VAL A 61 12.20 2.72 -10.34
N GLU A 62 11.63 2.45 -9.17
CA GLU A 62 10.21 2.17 -9.04
C GLU A 62 9.56 3.23 -8.18
N LYS A 63 8.45 3.78 -8.65
CA LYS A 63 7.60 4.68 -7.88
C LYS A 63 6.59 3.81 -7.13
N VAL A 64 6.60 3.87 -5.79
CA VAL A 64 5.80 2.98 -4.96
C VAL A 64 4.73 3.77 -4.24
N GLN A 65 3.48 3.31 -4.36
CA GLN A 65 2.37 3.75 -3.53
C GLN A 65 2.09 2.70 -2.48
N CYS A 66 1.81 3.13 -1.26
CA CYS A 66 1.50 2.23 -0.14
C CYS A 66 0.06 2.38 0.29
N LYS A 67 -0.57 1.26 0.60
CA LYS A 67 -1.90 1.19 1.17
C LYS A 67 -1.90 0.21 2.33
N THR A 68 -2.80 0.44 3.28
CA THR A 68 -3.11 -0.52 4.33
C THR A 68 -4.58 -0.87 4.25
N THR A 69 -4.95 -2.06 4.71
CA THR A 69 -6.33 -2.46 4.71
C THR A 69 -6.68 -3.36 5.90
N THR A 70 -7.88 -3.13 6.44
CA THR A 70 -8.46 -3.97 7.48
C THR A 70 -9.74 -4.64 6.97
N TYR A 71 -10.14 -4.37 5.74
CA TYR A 71 -11.44 -4.77 5.21
C TYR A 71 -11.35 -6.04 4.37
N LYS A 72 -12.15 -7.03 4.74
CA LYS A 72 -12.28 -8.29 3.99
C LYS A 72 -13.66 -8.39 3.35
N ARG A 73 -13.70 -8.98 2.17
CA ARG A 73 -14.92 -9.47 1.56
C ARG A 73 -14.69 -10.96 1.28
N ASP A 74 -15.60 -11.79 1.81
CA ASP A 74 -15.40 -13.23 1.84
C ASP A 74 -14.11 -13.56 2.59
N SER A 75 -13.13 -14.18 1.98
CA SER A 75 -11.88 -14.54 2.65
C SER A 75 -10.71 -13.66 2.26
N ASN A 76 -10.92 -12.67 1.41
CA ASN A 76 -9.85 -11.88 0.85
C ASN A 76 -9.93 -10.41 1.30
N TYR A 77 -8.75 -9.84 1.56
CA TYR A 77 -8.68 -8.41 1.81
C TYR A 77 -8.93 -7.61 0.53
N ILE A 78 -9.49 -6.44 0.70
CA ILE A 78 -9.77 -5.50 -0.37
C ILE A 78 -9.07 -4.19 -0.03
N THR A 79 -8.45 -3.56 -1.01
CA THR A 79 -7.88 -2.23 -0.83
C THR A 79 -8.51 -1.25 -1.83
N ALA A 80 -8.72 -0.03 -1.37
CA ALA A 80 -9.23 1.05 -2.22
C ALA A 80 -8.12 1.58 -3.11
N LEU A 81 -8.50 1.95 -4.34
CA LEU A 81 -7.56 2.54 -5.29
C LEU A 81 -7.66 4.06 -5.34
N LYS A 82 -8.71 4.63 -4.77
CA LYS A 82 -8.88 6.08 -4.76
C LYS A 82 -8.08 6.69 -3.62
N SER A 83 -7.28 7.67 -3.94
CA SER A 83 -6.55 8.42 -2.94
C SER A 83 -7.47 9.41 -2.24
N GLY A 84 -7.18 9.65 -0.95
CA GLY A 84 -8.04 10.28 0.00
C GLY A 84 -8.35 11.74 -0.17
N GLY A 85 -9.06 12.11 -1.19
CA GLY A 85 -9.69 13.40 -1.21
C GLY A 85 -10.76 13.46 -0.13
N LYS A 86 -10.66 14.44 0.76
CA LYS A 86 -11.77 14.77 1.62
C LYS A 86 -12.81 15.47 0.78
N GLY A 87 -13.95 14.89 0.64
CA GLY A 87 -15.00 15.58 -0.04
C GLY A 87 -15.76 14.71 -1.00
N LYS A 88 -16.96 15.09 -1.16
CA LYS A 88 -17.94 14.37 -1.94
C LYS A 88 -17.49 14.30 -3.38
N GLY A 89 -17.19 13.11 -3.85
CA GLY A 89 -16.94 12.87 -5.26
C GLY A 89 -15.59 13.32 -5.81
N ASN A 90 -14.69 13.86 -4.98
CA ASN A 90 -13.41 14.37 -5.44
C ASN A 90 -12.25 13.40 -5.29
N ARG A 91 -12.54 12.14 -4.97
CA ARG A 91 -11.51 11.12 -4.89
C ARG A 91 -11.07 10.73 -6.28
N LYS A 92 -9.78 10.86 -6.53
CA LYS A 92 -9.19 10.44 -7.79
C LYS A 92 -8.58 9.07 -7.63
N VAL A 93 -8.64 8.27 -8.70
CA VAL A 93 -7.88 7.03 -8.76
C VAL A 93 -6.41 7.41 -8.78
N ALA A 94 -5.63 6.78 -7.91
CA ALA A 94 -4.20 7.01 -7.87
C ALA A 94 -3.56 6.58 -9.19
N LYS A 95 -2.67 7.41 -9.71
CA LYS A 95 -1.94 7.20 -10.96
C LYS A 95 -0.47 7.54 -10.74
N ASP A 96 0.32 7.36 -11.78
CA ASP A 96 1.73 7.76 -11.80
C ASP A 96 2.61 7.05 -10.79
N PHE A 97 2.27 5.79 -10.48
CA PHE A 97 3.15 4.92 -9.72
C PHE A 97 3.38 3.62 -10.52
N ASP A 98 4.42 2.90 -10.14
CA ASP A 98 4.80 1.66 -10.81
C ASP A 98 4.35 0.43 -10.01
N LEU A 99 4.46 0.51 -8.69
CA LEU A 99 4.11 -0.59 -7.80
C LEU A 99 3.18 -0.12 -6.70
N LEU A 100 2.21 -0.96 -6.37
CA LEU A 100 1.37 -0.78 -5.20
C LEU A 100 1.80 -1.78 -4.13
N TYR A 101 2.24 -1.28 -2.99
CA TYR A 101 2.49 -2.10 -1.81
C TYR A 101 1.29 -2.04 -0.90
N VAL A 102 0.80 -3.18 -0.46
CA VAL A 102 -0.32 -3.24 0.48
C VAL A 102 0.06 -4.08 1.68
N LEU A 103 -0.30 -3.58 2.86
CA LEU A 103 -0.15 -4.28 4.13
C LEU A 103 -1.55 -4.52 4.71
N ASP A 104 -1.90 -5.78 4.96
CA ASP A 104 -3.21 -6.09 5.54
C ASP A 104 -3.11 -6.27 7.07
N ALA A 105 -4.27 -6.37 7.71
CA ALA A 105 -4.35 -6.46 9.17
C ALA A 105 -3.81 -7.79 9.73
N ASP A 106 -3.66 -8.80 8.90
CA ASP A 106 -3.08 -10.09 9.28
C ASP A 106 -1.58 -10.15 9.02
N ASN A 107 -0.97 -9.01 8.74
CA ASN A 107 0.47 -8.90 8.47
C ASN A 107 0.93 -9.51 7.14
N ASN A 108 0.02 -9.64 6.19
CA ASN A 108 0.39 -10.05 4.85
C ASN A 108 0.79 -8.83 4.02
N GLU A 109 1.79 -9.02 3.20
CA GLU A 109 2.31 -7.98 2.32
C GLU A 109 2.09 -8.37 0.87
N TYR A 110 1.73 -7.38 0.04
CA TYR A 110 1.44 -7.59 -1.37
C TYR A 110 2.19 -6.54 -2.18
N ILE A 111 2.71 -6.94 -3.33
CA ILE A 111 3.26 -6.00 -4.32
C ILE A 111 2.54 -6.27 -5.63
N ILE A 112 1.92 -5.24 -6.17
CA ILE A 112 1.10 -5.33 -7.36
C ILE A 112 1.62 -4.33 -8.38
N ASP A 113 1.92 -4.83 -9.59
CA ASP A 113 2.33 -3.98 -10.70
C ASP A 113 1.15 -3.12 -11.13
N TYR A 114 1.39 -1.83 -11.37
CA TYR A 114 0.35 -0.90 -11.80
C TYR A 114 -0.36 -1.37 -13.07
N ASN A 115 0.36 -2.03 -13.97
CA ASN A 115 -0.24 -2.53 -15.22
C ASN A 115 -1.35 -3.55 -15.00
N LYS A 116 -1.36 -4.24 -13.87
CA LYS A 116 -2.43 -5.19 -13.52
C LYS A 116 -3.71 -4.49 -13.07
N ILE A 117 -3.61 -3.25 -12.62
CA ILE A 117 -4.72 -2.56 -11.97
C ILE A 117 -5.08 -1.23 -12.62
N LYS A 118 -4.37 -0.82 -13.66
CA LYS A 118 -4.55 0.50 -14.29
C LYS A 118 -5.97 0.74 -14.83
N ASN A 119 -6.72 -0.32 -15.12
CA ASN A 119 -8.08 -0.22 -15.62
C ASN A 119 -9.13 -0.36 -14.51
N ARG A 120 -8.71 -0.53 -13.27
CA ARG A 120 -9.61 -0.58 -12.13
C ARG A 120 -9.80 0.82 -11.58
N THR A 121 -10.97 1.11 -11.06
CA THR A 121 -11.30 2.47 -10.68
C THR A 121 -11.66 2.66 -9.21
N THR A 122 -12.10 1.61 -8.52
CA THR A 122 -12.62 1.76 -7.16
C THR A 122 -11.78 1.01 -6.13
N GLN A 123 -11.61 -0.29 -6.34
CA GLN A 123 -10.92 -1.16 -5.39
C GLN A 123 -10.45 -2.42 -6.08
N ILE A 124 -9.54 -3.12 -5.43
CA ILE A 124 -9.09 -4.43 -5.88
C ILE A 124 -9.17 -5.43 -4.74
N THR A 125 -9.42 -6.68 -5.09
CA THR A 125 -9.31 -7.81 -4.18
C THR A 125 -7.87 -8.32 -4.21
N LEU A 126 -7.25 -8.43 -3.04
CA LEU A 126 -5.88 -8.92 -2.93
C LEU A 126 -5.86 -10.43 -3.09
N SER A 127 -4.90 -10.93 -3.85
CA SER A 127 -4.80 -12.37 -4.14
C SER A 127 -3.49 -12.95 -3.61
N GLU A 128 -3.49 -14.26 -3.42
CA GLU A 128 -2.28 -14.98 -3.01
C GLU A 128 -1.14 -14.79 -4.00
N ASP A 129 -1.46 -14.63 -5.29
CA ASP A 129 -0.44 -14.46 -6.33
C ASP A 129 0.40 -13.20 -6.16
N ASP A 130 -0.14 -12.19 -5.50
CA ASP A 130 0.54 -10.92 -5.28
C ASP A 130 1.21 -10.85 -3.91
N LYS A 131 1.01 -11.84 -3.07
CA LYS A 131 1.59 -11.87 -1.72
C LYS A 131 3.10 -12.10 -1.79
N VAL A 132 3.82 -11.29 -1.00
CA VAL A 132 5.30 -11.30 -0.99
C VAL A 132 5.89 -11.55 0.38
N ASN A 133 5.14 -12.18 1.23
CA ASN A 133 5.60 -12.51 2.59
C ASN A 133 6.86 -13.38 2.60
#